data_c97c70b0d48f21648bcd06a766115e2c
#
_entry.id   c97c70b0d48f21648bcd06a766115e2c
#
_cell.length_a   1.000
_cell.length_b   1.000
_cell.length_c   1.000
_cell.angle_alpha   90.00
_cell.angle_beta   90.00
_cell.angle_gamma   90.00
#
_symmetry.space_group_name_H-M   'P 1'
#
loop_
_entity.id
_entity.type
_entity.pdbx_description
1 polymer ?
#
loop_
_entity_poly.entity_id
_entity_poly.type
_entity_poly.pdbx_seq_one_letter_code
_entity_poly.pdbx_strand_id
1 'polypeptide(L)'
;LGGGCSPKDPPLEVDGKKKKMKGFMLDILTEDAMKFLEDRPKDQPFMLSLHYRAPHGAYLPVRDEIWNKVKDKDYPLPDFPKLKPNLEKMMRGYLASVSHYDWNFGRLMKKLDELGLQENTIVIVTSDHGYNVGHHGATHKGNGDWGSELPRSYHHSNLDKLPGKKMPNMWDTSLCPPHLIRWPGKVKANSTISEEVNFIDFFPTICAITGSKIPEGTIIRGRSFLPILDQSADHSDWNNPLLIQHDTHLT
;
A
#
# COMPACT_ATOMS: atom_id res chain seq x y z
N LEU A 1 0.94 -11.78 11.76
CA LEU A 1 -0.18 -12.34 10.98
C LEU A 1 0.39 -12.95 9.70
N GLY A 2 0.44 -14.29 9.63
CA GLY A 2 0.95 -14.99 8.46
C GLY A 2 0.08 -14.73 7.22
N GLY A 3 0.69 -14.69 6.03
CA GLY A 3 0.08 -14.37 4.74
C GLY A 3 -1.08 -15.25 4.27
N GLY A 4 -1.69 -16.06 5.13
CA GLY A 4 -2.72 -17.04 4.81
C GLY A 4 -4.15 -16.72 5.28
N CYS A 5 -4.44 -15.51 5.76
CA CYS A 5 -5.79 -15.21 6.24
C CYS A 5 -6.81 -15.09 5.11
N SER A 6 -7.97 -15.73 5.30
CA SER A 6 -9.12 -15.63 4.40
C SER A 6 -9.67 -14.21 4.37
N PRO A 7 -10.12 -13.67 3.22
CA PRO A 7 -10.84 -12.41 3.15
C PRO A 7 -12.17 -12.42 3.91
N LYS A 8 -12.74 -13.60 4.14
CA LYS A 8 -13.99 -13.79 4.88
C LYS A 8 -13.79 -14.79 6.01
N ASP A 9 -14.42 -14.54 7.13
CA ASP A 9 -14.36 -15.34 8.35
C ASP A 9 -12.91 -15.62 8.82
N PRO A 10 -12.06 -14.57 8.92
CA PRO A 10 -10.65 -14.74 9.20
C PRO A 10 -10.37 -15.16 10.64
N PRO A 11 -9.34 -15.97 10.89
CA PRO A 11 -8.75 -16.06 12.20
C PRO A 11 -7.92 -14.79 12.46
N LEU A 12 -8.29 -14.03 13.46
CA LEU A 12 -7.55 -12.83 13.90
C LEU A 12 -7.03 -13.04 15.32
N GLU A 13 -5.99 -12.29 15.65
CA GLU A 13 -5.51 -12.17 17.03
C GLU A 13 -6.05 -10.88 17.61
N VAL A 14 -6.75 -10.97 18.72
CA VAL A 14 -7.33 -9.85 19.44
C VAL A 14 -6.81 -9.95 20.90
N ASP A 15 -6.08 -8.95 21.35
CA ASP A 15 -5.47 -8.90 22.68
C ASP A 15 -4.63 -10.15 23.00
N GLY A 16 -3.79 -10.58 22.05
CA GLY A 16 -2.92 -11.76 22.19
C GLY A 16 -3.67 -13.11 22.07
N LYS A 17 -4.97 -13.12 21.83
CA LYS A 17 -5.77 -14.34 21.72
C LYS A 17 -6.29 -14.54 20.31
N LYS A 18 -6.07 -15.74 19.77
CA LYS A 18 -6.63 -16.11 18.46
C LYS A 18 -8.14 -16.28 18.56
N LYS A 19 -8.88 -15.59 17.69
CA LYS A 19 -10.34 -15.66 17.57
C LYS A 19 -10.71 -15.90 16.09
N LYS A 20 -11.65 -16.81 15.84
CA LYS A 20 -12.27 -16.92 14.52
C LYS A 20 -13.36 -15.86 14.43
N MET A 21 -13.13 -14.87 13.58
CA MET A 21 -14.09 -13.79 13.36
C MET A 21 -15.10 -14.22 12.30
N LYS A 22 -16.25 -13.54 12.25
CA LYS A 22 -17.28 -13.77 11.25
C LYS A 22 -17.49 -12.50 10.44
N GLY A 23 -17.49 -12.62 9.12
CA GLY A 23 -17.64 -11.48 8.21
C GLY A 23 -16.38 -11.23 7.37
N PHE A 24 -16.36 -10.13 6.63
CA PHE A 24 -15.22 -9.74 5.78
C PHE A 24 -14.12 -9.10 6.63
N MET A 25 -12.86 -9.48 6.36
CA MET A 25 -11.71 -8.97 7.11
C MET A 25 -11.62 -7.44 7.06
N LEU A 26 -11.83 -6.84 5.88
CA LEU A 26 -11.80 -5.39 5.69
C LEU A 26 -12.85 -4.69 6.56
N ASP A 27 -14.06 -5.24 6.60
CA ASP A 27 -15.17 -4.67 7.39
C ASP A 27 -14.85 -4.74 8.89
N ILE A 28 -14.38 -5.90 9.35
CA ILE A 28 -14.03 -6.14 10.77
C ILE A 28 -12.95 -5.14 11.23
N LEU A 29 -11.88 -4.99 10.45
CA LEU A 29 -10.78 -4.08 10.79
C LEU A 29 -11.24 -2.61 10.76
N THR A 30 -12.12 -2.26 9.82
CA THR A 30 -12.69 -0.90 9.73
C THR A 30 -13.60 -0.60 10.90
N GLU A 31 -14.44 -1.55 11.30
CA GLU A 31 -15.34 -1.41 12.45
C GLU A 31 -14.57 -1.27 13.75
N ASP A 32 -13.49 -2.03 13.92
CA ASP A 32 -12.61 -1.90 15.08
C ASP A 32 -11.91 -0.53 15.11
N ALA A 33 -11.43 -0.06 13.96
CA ALA A 33 -10.84 1.27 13.82
C ALA A 33 -11.85 2.39 14.13
N MET A 34 -13.08 2.29 13.62
CA MET A 34 -14.15 3.26 13.91
C MET A 34 -14.51 3.25 15.40
N LYS A 35 -14.60 2.07 16.01
CA LYS A 35 -14.83 1.94 17.46
C LYS A 35 -13.69 2.59 18.27
N PHE A 36 -12.43 2.38 17.90
CA PHE A 36 -11.32 3.07 18.53
C PHE A 36 -11.48 4.60 18.48
N LEU A 37 -11.89 5.16 17.32
CA LEU A 37 -12.14 6.60 17.18
C LEU A 37 -13.29 7.09 18.05
N GLU A 38 -14.32 6.28 18.30
CA GLU A 38 -15.43 6.60 19.19
C GLU A 38 -15.04 6.57 20.65
N ASP A 39 -14.30 5.54 21.07
CA ASP A 39 -13.98 5.25 22.48
C ASP A 39 -12.75 6.02 23.00
N ARG A 40 -11.95 6.65 22.10
CA ARG A 40 -10.72 7.35 22.49
C ARG A 40 -10.97 8.48 23.50
N PRO A 41 -10.03 8.82 24.39
CA PRO A 41 -10.04 10.06 25.15
C PRO A 41 -10.13 11.27 24.21
N LYS A 42 -11.09 12.17 24.45
CA LYS A 42 -11.35 13.31 23.54
C LYS A 42 -10.39 14.47 23.69
N ASP A 43 -9.70 14.52 24.82
CA ASP A 43 -8.74 15.55 25.24
C ASP A 43 -7.30 15.19 24.90
N GLN A 44 -7.07 14.04 24.26
CA GLN A 44 -5.75 13.54 23.92
C GLN A 44 -5.60 13.34 22.40
N PRO A 45 -4.41 13.62 21.84
CA PRO A 45 -4.11 13.24 20.46
C PRO A 45 -4.10 11.71 20.33
N PHE A 46 -4.38 11.23 19.15
CA PHE A 46 -4.33 9.81 18.84
C PHE A 46 -3.48 9.50 17.62
N MET A 47 -2.99 8.29 17.54
CA MET A 47 -2.42 7.68 16.35
C MET A 47 -3.16 6.37 16.07
N LEU A 48 -3.70 6.24 14.87
CA LEU A 48 -4.34 5.01 14.40
C LEU A 48 -3.54 4.46 13.22
N SER A 49 -2.98 3.27 13.38
CA SER A 49 -2.28 2.55 12.32
C SER A 49 -3.13 1.38 11.86
N LEU A 50 -3.83 1.53 10.73
CA LEU A 50 -4.76 0.56 10.19
C LEU A 50 -4.15 -0.17 9.00
N HIS A 51 -3.82 -1.44 9.19
CA HIS A 51 -3.16 -2.27 8.20
C HIS A 51 -4.15 -3.24 7.56
N TYR A 52 -4.66 -2.89 6.40
CA TYR A 52 -5.42 -3.81 5.59
C TYR A 52 -4.51 -4.80 4.87
N ARG A 53 -4.96 -6.05 4.74
CA ARG A 53 -4.28 -7.02 3.89
C ARG A 53 -4.62 -6.84 2.41
N ALA A 54 -5.80 -6.35 2.10
CA ALA A 54 -6.21 -6.06 0.72
C ALA A 54 -5.33 -4.96 0.10
N PRO A 55 -4.99 -5.04 -1.19
CA PRO A 55 -5.42 -6.06 -2.15
C PRO A 55 -4.49 -7.26 -2.30
N HIS A 56 -3.84 -7.73 -1.26
CA HIS A 56 -3.07 -8.98 -1.31
C HIS A 56 -3.99 -10.19 -1.62
N GLY A 57 -3.56 -11.12 -2.44
CA GLY A 57 -4.29 -12.40 -2.68
C GLY A 57 -4.54 -13.21 -1.38
N ALA A 58 -5.63 -13.93 -1.22
CA ALA A 58 -6.75 -14.11 -2.12
C ALA A 58 -7.61 -12.84 -2.19
N TYR A 59 -8.02 -12.43 -3.40
CA TYR A 59 -8.79 -11.21 -3.63
C TYR A 59 -10.27 -11.36 -3.26
N LEU A 60 -10.79 -12.57 -3.39
CA LEU A 60 -12.19 -12.92 -3.19
C LEU A 60 -12.37 -13.87 -2.00
N PRO A 61 -13.54 -13.89 -1.35
CA PRO A 61 -14.73 -13.11 -1.70
C PRO A 61 -14.67 -11.67 -1.19
N VAL A 62 -15.42 -10.80 -1.85
CA VAL A 62 -15.79 -9.44 -1.42
C VAL A 62 -17.30 -9.38 -1.20
N ARG A 63 -17.83 -8.26 -0.73
CA ARG A 63 -19.28 -8.04 -0.61
C ARG A 63 -19.97 -8.11 -1.97
N ASP A 64 -21.20 -8.63 -2.02
CA ASP A 64 -21.94 -8.82 -3.28
C ASP A 64 -22.18 -7.49 -4.00
N GLU A 65 -22.47 -6.41 -3.26
CA GLU A 65 -22.65 -5.08 -3.85
C GLU A 65 -21.36 -4.53 -4.49
N ILE A 66 -20.20 -4.90 -3.98
CA ILE A 66 -18.90 -4.55 -4.58
C ILE A 66 -18.65 -5.41 -5.81
N TRP A 67 -18.84 -6.73 -5.69
CA TRP A 67 -18.65 -7.66 -6.80
C TRP A 67 -19.52 -7.29 -8.00
N ASN A 68 -20.79 -7.00 -7.77
CA ASN A 68 -21.74 -6.64 -8.82
C ASN A 68 -21.37 -5.36 -9.58
N LYS A 69 -20.57 -4.47 -8.99
CA LYS A 69 -20.08 -3.26 -9.66
C LYS A 69 -18.89 -3.53 -10.61
N VAL A 70 -18.18 -4.64 -10.43
CA VAL A 70 -16.93 -4.91 -11.15
C VAL A 70 -16.95 -6.16 -12.03
N LYS A 71 -17.82 -7.13 -11.72
CA LYS A 71 -17.80 -8.46 -12.34
C LYS A 71 -17.99 -8.48 -13.87
N ASP A 72 -18.78 -7.54 -14.39
CA ASP A 72 -19.16 -7.48 -15.82
C ASP A 72 -18.43 -6.33 -16.56
N LYS A 73 -17.50 -5.65 -15.91
CA LYS A 73 -16.73 -4.58 -16.56
C LYS A 73 -15.55 -5.14 -17.34
N ASP A 74 -15.28 -4.52 -18.48
CA ASP A 74 -14.05 -4.73 -19.22
C ASP A 74 -12.93 -3.87 -18.62
N TYR A 75 -11.78 -4.48 -18.43
CA TYR A 75 -10.59 -3.82 -17.92
C TYR A 75 -9.44 -3.98 -18.91
N PRO A 76 -8.63 -2.94 -19.14
CA PRO A 76 -7.41 -3.10 -19.91
C PRO A 76 -6.50 -4.11 -19.23
N LEU A 77 -6.05 -5.10 -19.97
CA LEU A 77 -5.14 -6.12 -19.48
C LEU A 77 -3.74 -5.87 -20.04
N PRO A 78 -2.69 -6.12 -19.25
CA PRO A 78 -1.34 -6.14 -19.76
C PRO A 78 -1.19 -7.14 -20.91
N ASP A 79 -0.41 -6.78 -21.94
CA ASP A 79 -0.23 -7.64 -23.11
C ASP A 79 0.81 -8.75 -22.85
N PHE A 80 0.38 -9.79 -22.16
CA PHE A 80 1.16 -11.01 -21.94
C PHE A 80 0.34 -12.24 -22.32
N PRO A 81 0.44 -12.71 -23.57
CA PRO A 81 -0.41 -13.78 -24.13
C PRO A 81 -0.42 -15.07 -23.31
N LYS A 82 0.72 -15.44 -22.70
CA LYS A 82 0.82 -16.64 -21.85
C LYS A 82 0.03 -16.55 -20.56
N LEU A 83 -0.25 -15.34 -20.08
CA LEU A 83 -1.00 -15.11 -18.84
C LEU A 83 -2.50 -14.90 -19.09
N LYS A 84 -2.91 -14.62 -20.34
CA LYS A 84 -4.29 -14.22 -20.71
C LYS A 84 -5.39 -15.07 -20.08
N PRO A 85 -5.34 -16.42 -20.06
CA PRO A 85 -6.46 -17.23 -19.56
C PRO A 85 -6.82 -16.96 -18.09
N ASN A 86 -5.84 -16.58 -17.28
CA ASN A 86 -6.01 -16.34 -15.84
C ASN A 86 -5.97 -14.86 -15.48
N LEU A 87 -5.41 -14.01 -16.35
CA LEU A 87 -5.14 -12.62 -16.06
C LEU A 87 -6.43 -11.81 -15.89
N GLU A 88 -7.43 -12.04 -16.72
CA GLU A 88 -8.73 -11.37 -16.61
C GLU A 88 -9.41 -11.67 -15.29
N LYS A 89 -9.47 -12.95 -14.90
CA LYS A 89 -10.03 -13.37 -13.60
C LYS A 89 -9.25 -12.74 -12.45
N MET A 90 -7.93 -12.72 -12.54
CA MET A 90 -7.06 -12.15 -11.52
C MET A 90 -7.25 -10.64 -11.41
N MET A 91 -7.25 -9.92 -12.53
CA MET A 91 -7.47 -8.47 -12.58
C MET A 91 -8.82 -8.10 -12.00
N ARG A 92 -9.87 -8.80 -12.38
CA ARG A 92 -11.23 -8.60 -11.86
C ARG A 92 -11.32 -8.82 -10.35
N GLY A 93 -10.71 -9.88 -9.85
CA GLY A 93 -10.62 -10.15 -8.42
C GLY A 93 -9.82 -9.08 -7.68
N TYR A 94 -8.68 -8.66 -8.22
CA TYR A 94 -7.85 -7.59 -7.67
C TYR A 94 -8.63 -6.28 -7.56
N LEU A 95 -9.27 -5.85 -8.64
CA LEU A 95 -10.06 -4.61 -8.66
C LEU A 95 -11.29 -4.68 -7.74
N ALA A 96 -11.90 -5.85 -7.59
CA ALA A 96 -12.96 -6.07 -6.59
C ALA A 96 -12.41 -5.88 -5.16
N SER A 97 -11.22 -6.40 -4.88
CA SER A 97 -10.54 -6.23 -3.59
C SER A 97 -10.17 -4.76 -3.31
N VAL A 98 -9.65 -4.05 -4.32
CA VAL A 98 -9.37 -2.60 -4.23
C VAL A 98 -10.65 -1.81 -3.99
N SER A 99 -11.74 -2.12 -4.72
CA SER A 99 -13.04 -1.46 -4.53
C SER A 99 -13.63 -1.70 -3.15
N HIS A 100 -13.39 -2.88 -2.56
CA HIS A 100 -13.85 -3.18 -1.20
C HIS A 100 -13.01 -2.43 -0.14
N TYR A 101 -11.71 -2.29 -0.39
CA TYR A 101 -10.84 -1.43 0.41
C TYR A 101 -11.31 0.02 0.37
N ASP A 102 -11.52 0.59 -0.83
CA ASP A 102 -11.95 1.96 -1.04
C ASP A 102 -13.29 2.25 -0.34
N TRP A 103 -14.25 1.33 -0.45
CA TRP A 103 -15.54 1.43 0.24
C TRP A 103 -15.36 1.49 1.77
N ASN A 104 -14.49 0.67 2.34
CA ASN A 104 -14.19 0.69 3.78
C ASN A 104 -13.43 1.95 4.19
N PHE A 105 -12.49 2.41 3.35
CA PHE A 105 -11.81 3.68 3.58
C PHE A 105 -12.80 4.86 3.60
N GLY A 106 -13.78 4.86 2.68
CA GLY A 106 -14.86 5.84 2.68
C GLY A 106 -15.68 5.84 3.97
N ARG A 107 -15.96 4.66 4.56
CA ARG A 107 -16.64 4.54 5.87
C ARG A 107 -15.83 5.17 7.00
N LEU A 108 -14.51 4.94 7.00
CA LEU A 108 -13.61 5.51 8.00
C LEU A 108 -13.55 7.04 7.88
N MET A 109 -13.44 7.57 6.65
CA MET A 109 -13.44 9.02 6.41
C MET A 109 -14.75 9.67 6.85
N LYS A 110 -15.88 9.03 6.58
CA LYS A 110 -17.19 9.48 7.05
C LYS A 110 -17.26 9.48 8.58
N LYS A 111 -16.69 8.48 9.25
CA LYS A 111 -16.61 8.42 10.71
C LYS A 111 -15.79 9.57 11.29
N LEU A 112 -14.67 9.95 10.67
CA LEU A 112 -13.90 11.12 11.07
C LEU A 112 -14.73 12.42 10.95
N ASP A 113 -15.54 12.54 9.91
CA ASP A 113 -16.45 13.67 9.72
C ASP A 113 -17.55 13.72 10.81
N GLU A 114 -18.25 12.62 11.02
CA GLU A 114 -19.27 12.47 12.05
C GLU A 114 -18.78 12.82 13.46
N LEU A 115 -17.49 12.56 13.74
CA LEU A 115 -16.86 12.87 15.01
C LEU A 115 -16.23 14.29 15.07
N GLY A 116 -16.35 15.07 14.00
CA GLY A 116 -15.74 16.41 13.90
C GLY A 116 -14.22 16.43 13.90
N LEU A 117 -13.60 15.32 13.46
CA LEU A 117 -12.14 15.13 13.50
C LEU A 117 -11.45 15.43 12.18
N GLN A 118 -12.21 15.53 11.09
CA GLN A 118 -11.65 15.57 9.74
C GLN A 118 -10.69 16.74 9.50
N GLU A 119 -10.93 17.88 10.13
CA GLU A 119 -10.11 19.10 9.94
C GLU A 119 -8.84 19.11 10.83
N ASN A 120 -8.79 18.24 11.84
CA ASN A 120 -7.66 18.13 12.76
C ASN A 120 -7.02 16.74 12.75
N THR A 121 -7.10 16.05 11.61
CA THR A 121 -6.50 14.72 11.45
C THR A 121 -5.72 14.64 10.16
N ILE A 122 -4.45 14.23 10.27
CA ILE A 122 -3.63 13.88 9.12
C ILE A 122 -3.99 12.46 8.72
N VAL A 123 -4.37 12.25 7.48
CA VAL A 123 -4.66 10.92 6.93
C VAL A 123 -3.60 10.59 5.88
N ILE A 124 -2.88 9.49 6.09
CA ILE A 124 -1.87 8.98 5.17
C ILE A 124 -2.32 7.62 4.67
N VAL A 125 -2.34 7.45 3.35
CA VAL A 125 -2.66 6.18 2.69
C VAL A 125 -1.47 5.77 1.87
N THR A 126 -0.98 4.55 2.11
CA THR A 126 0.14 3.98 1.35
C THR A 126 0.07 2.45 1.37
N SER A 127 0.99 1.81 0.66
CA SER A 127 1.21 0.35 0.69
C SER A 127 2.67 0.05 0.99
N ASP A 128 2.96 -1.13 1.51
CA ASP A 128 4.32 -1.60 1.78
C ASP A 128 5.15 -1.82 0.50
N HIS A 129 4.50 -2.12 -0.61
CA HIS A 129 5.08 -2.28 -1.95
C HIS A 129 4.00 -2.14 -3.03
N GLY A 130 4.40 -2.05 -4.29
CA GLY A 130 3.49 -2.14 -5.42
C GLY A 130 3.09 -3.58 -5.76
N TYR A 131 2.35 -3.76 -6.88
CA TYR A 131 1.87 -5.07 -7.33
C TYR A 131 1.71 -5.11 -8.84
N ASN A 132 2.12 -6.20 -9.49
CA ASN A 132 2.22 -6.24 -10.97
C ASN A 132 0.90 -6.59 -11.66
N VAL A 133 0.10 -7.50 -11.16
CA VAL A 133 -1.17 -7.96 -11.78
C VAL A 133 -1.04 -8.24 -13.27
N GLY A 134 0.03 -8.94 -13.68
CA GLY A 134 0.33 -9.29 -15.07
C GLY A 134 1.22 -8.31 -15.82
N HIS A 135 1.45 -7.09 -15.32
CA HIS A 135 2.44 -6.20 -15.90
C HIS A 135 3.83 -6.84 -15.87
N HIS A 136 4.60 -6.64 -16.93
CA HIS A 136 5.94 -7.23 -17.10
C HIS A 136 5.96 -8.77 -17.01
N GLY A 137 4.82 -9.44 -17.22
CA GLY A 137 4.71 -10.88 -17.09
C GLY A 137 4.65 -11.39 -15.64
N ALA A 138 4.64 -10.51 -14.65
CA ALA A 138 4.58 -10.86 -13.24
C ALA A 138 3.15 -10.83 -12.70
N THR A 139 2.68 -11.90 -12.06
CA THR A 139 1.32 -11.98 -11.51
C THR A 139 1.23 -11.57 -10.04
N HIS A 140 2.35 -11.24 -9.43
CA HIS A 140 2.46 -10.89 -8.02
C HIS A 140 3.44 -9.73 -7.81
N LYS A 141 3.91 -9.49 -6.59
CA LYS A 141 4.90 -8.43 -6.27
C LYS A 141 6.28 -8.64 -6.92
N GLY A 142 6.49 -9.80 -7.56
CA GLY A 142 7.63 -10.02 -8.43
C GLY A 142 8.92 -10.41 -7.73
N ASN A 143 8.91 -11.45 -6.90
CA ASN A 143 10.13 -12.04 -6.39
C ASN A 143 10.74 -12.98 -7.46
N GLY A 144 11.38 -12.41 -8.44
CA GLY A 144 12.50 -12.95 -9.16
C GLY A 144 12.44 -14.17 -10.09
N ASP A 145 11.37 -14.96 -10.17
CA ASP A 145 11.41 -16.23 -10.92
C ASP A 145 10.81 -16.17 -12.35
N TRP A 146 10.30 -15.05 -12.78
CA TRP A 146 9.54 -14.87 -14.02
C TRP A 146 10.35 -14.36 -15.21
N GLY A 147 11.63 -14.09 -15.02
CA GLY A 147 12.51 -13.62 -16.11
C GLY A 147 12.63 -14.59 -17.29
N SER A 148 12.39 -15.90 -17.08
CA SER A 148 12.36 -16.89 -18.15
C SER A 148 11.13 -16.79 -19.08
N GLU A 149 10.10 -16.06 -18.66
CA GLU A 149 8.84 -15.88 -19.39
C GLU A 149 8.78 -14.57 -20.18
N LEU A 150 9.75 -13.67 -19.95
CA LEU A 150 9.85 -12.43 -20.69
C LEU A 150 10.30 -12.66 -22.13
N PRO A 151 9.77 -11.89 -23.10
CA PRO A 151 10.31 -11.88 -24.45
C PRO A 151 11.82 -11.59 -24.44
N ARG A 152 12.58 -12.23 -25.33
CA ARG A 152 14.04 -12.02 -25.44
C ARG A 152 14.47 -10.56 -25.58
N SER A 153 13.59 -9.71 -26.11
CA SER A 153 13.82 -8.26 -26.23
C SER A 153 13.97 -7.53 -24.88
N TYR A 154 13.53 -8.13 -23.78
CA TYR A 154 13.68 -7.62 -22.43
C TYR A 154 14.90 -8.21 -21.69
N HIS A 155 15.59 -9.18 -22.32
CA HIS A 155 16.77 -9.77 -21.73
C HIS A 155 17.98 -8.87 -21.99
N HIS A 156 18.52 -8.29 -20.94
CA HIS A 156 19.87 -7.72 -20.99
C HIS A 156 20.87 -8.84 -21.24
N SER A 157 21.89 -8.58 -22.03
CA SER A 157 22.92 -9.54 -22.43
C SER A 157 23.67 -10.27 -21.29
N ASN A 158 23.45 -9.83 -20.04
CA ASN A 158 24.05 -10.41 -18.84
C ASN A 158 23.07 -11.25 -17.99
N LEU A 159 21.79 -11.31 -18.36
CA LEU A 159 20.78 -12.07 -17.58
C LEU A 159 20.94 -13.59 -17.70
N ASP A 160 21.51 -14.05 -18.82
CA ASP A 160 21.84 -15.46 -19.02
C ASP A 160 22.94 -15.96 -18.07
N LYS A 161 23.65 -15.05 -17.42
CA LYS A 161 24.73 -15.35 -16.47
C LYS A 161 24.26 -15.40 -15.01
N LEU A 162 23.01 -15.02 -14.73
CA LEU A 162 22.49 -15.08 -13.37
C LEU A 162 22.13 -16.51 -12.99
N PRO A 163 22.57 -17.00 -11.83
CA PRO A 163 22.18 -18.31 -11.33
C PRO A 163 20.64 -18.41 -11.23
N GLY A 164 20.07 -19.46 -11.82
CA GLY A 164 18.65 -19.71 -11.74
C GLY A 164 17.74 -18.85 -12.61
N LYS A 165 18.27 -18.08 -13.56
CA LYS A 165 17.52 -17.18 -14.48
C LYS A 165 16.56 -16.22 -13.76
N LYS A 166 16.91 -15.79 -12.55
CA LYS A 166 16.13 -14.86 -11.75
C LYS A 166 16.48 -13.43 -12.13
N MET A 167 15.46 -12.61 -12.39
CA MET A 167 15.64 -11.16 -12.57
C MET A 167 15.29 -10.43 -11.27
N PRO A 168 16.12 -9.47 -10.84
CA PRO A 168 15.69 -8.53 -9.81
C PRO A 168 14.43 -7.79 -10.26
N ASN A 169 13.42 -7.75 -9.41
CA ASN A 169 12.23 -6.96 -9.69
C ASN A 169 12.47 -5.50 -9.29
N MET A 170 12.80 -4.68 -10.29
CA MET A 170 13.07 -3.25 -10.14
C MET A 170 12.04 -2.41 -10.94
N TRP A 171 10.86 -2.96 -11.19
CA TRP A 171 9.79 -2.25 -11.89
C TRP A 171 9.05 -1.28 -10.97
N ASP A 172 8.72 -0.10 -11.47
CA ASP A 172 7.93 0.91 -10.75
C ASP A 172 6.61 0.34 -10.22
N THR A 173 5.98 -0.57 -10.96
CA THR A 173 4.78 -1.27 -10.51
C THR A 173 4.97 -2.05 -9.20
N SER A 174 6.20 -2.36 -8.83
CA SER A 174 6.53 -3.02 -7.56
C SER A 174 7.19 -2.10 -6.54
N LEU A 175 7.95 -1.10 -7.00
CA LEU A 175 8.75 -0.22 -6.15
C LEU A 175 8.03 1.05 -5.73
N CYS A 176 7.08 1.54 -6.57
CA CYS A 176 6.37 2.80 -6.34
C CYS A 176 4.93 2.52 -5.88
N PRO A 177 4.71 2.24 -4.60
CA PRO A 177 3.34 2.15 -4.08
C PRO A 177 2.64 3.51 -4.12
N PRO A 178 1.30 3.53 -4.19
CA PRO A 178 0.56 4.77 -4.08
C PRO A 178 0.82 5.42 -2.73
N HIS A 179 0.95 6.76 -2.73
CA HIS A 179 1.12 7.54 -1.51
C HIS A 179 0.22 8.76 -1.58
N LEU A 180 -0.70 8.88 -0.62
CA LEU A 180 -1.65 9.97 -0.52
C LEU A 180 -1.59 10.58 0.88
N ILE A 181 -1.58 11.90 0.97
CA ILE A 181 -1.64 12.63 2.24
C ILE A 181 -2.79 13.63 2.18
N ARG A 182 -3.67 13.56 3.18
CA ARG A 182 -4.64 14.59 3.47
C ARG A 182 -4.26 15.29 4.77
N TRP A 183 -3.97 16.57 4.68
CA TRP A 183 -3.65 17.41 5.85
C TRP A 183 -4.29 18.79 5.66
N PRO A 184 -5.52 18.98 6.15
CA PRO A 184 -6.24 20.23 6.00
C PRO A 184 -5.45 21.43 6.53
N GLY A 185 -5.47 22.51 5.77
CA GLY A 185 -4.76 23.75 6.13
C GLY A 185 -3.23 23.71 5.98
N LYS A 186 -2.65 22.55 5.59
CA LYS A 186 -1.19 22.40 5.38
C LYS A 186 -0.84 21.89 3.99
N VAL A 187 -1.56 20.89 3.50
CA VAL A 187 -1.34 20.33 2.16
C VAL A 187 -2.46 20.79 1.24
N LYS A 188 -2.10 21.37 0.10
CA LYS A 188 -3.08 21.83 -0.89
C LYS A 188 -3.88 20.66 -1.47
N ALA A 189 -5.20 20.79 -1.47
CA ALA A 189 -6.06 19.78 -2.07
C ALA A 189 -5.83 19.67 -3.59
N ASN A 190 -5.98 18.46 -4.13
CA ASN A 190 -5.80 18.15 -5.56
C ASN A 190 -4.42 18.57 -6.11
N SER A 191 -3.40 18.47 -5.30
CA SER A 191 -2.03 18.75 -5.68
C SER A 191 -1.22 17.45 -5.81
N THR A 192 -0.13 17.53 -6.57
CA THR A 192 0.83 16.44 -6.73
C THR A 192 2.21 16.94 -6.32
N ILE A 193 2.94 16.13 -5.59
CA ILE A 193 4.34 16.31 -5.23
C ILE A 193 5.13 15.33 -6.09
N SER A 194 6.11 15.84 -6.85
CA SER A 194 6.93 15.05 -7.77
C SER A 194 8.27 14.62 -7.16
N GLU A 195 8.59 15.19 -6.02
CA GLU A 195 9.81 14.91 -5.28
C GLU A 195 9.83 13.48 -4.76
N GLU A 196 10.97 12.82 -4.91
CA GLU A 196 11.14 11.44 -4.51
C GLU A 196 11.24 11.30 -3.00
N VAL A 197 10.45 10.37 -2.45
CA VAL A 197 10.46 10.00 -1.03
C VAL A 197 10.55 8.48 -0.85
N ASN A 198 11.10 8.04 0.28
CA ASN A 198 11.25 6.63 0.60
C ASN A 198 10.56 6.29 1.93
N PHE A 199 10.28 5.02 2.19
CA PHE A 199 9.69 4.58 3.47
C PHE A 199 10.56 4.92 4.68
N ILE A 200 11.88 4.94 4.54
CA ILE A 200 12.78 5.36 5.62
C ILE A 200 12.59 6.83 6.03
N ASP A 201 11.96 7.64 5.17
CA ASP A 201 11.69 9.06 5.39
C ASP A 201 10.46 9.29 6.29
N PHE A 202 9.60 8.27 6.48
CA PHE A 202 8.40 8.39 7.30
C PHE A 202 8.71 8.65 8.77
N PHE A 203 9.63 7.89 9.35
CA PHE A 203 9.95 8.04 10.77
C PHE A 203 10.41 9.47 11.12
N PRO A 204 11.45 10.04 10.46
CA PRO A 204 11.84 11.41 10.74
C PRO A 204 10.74 12.43 10.38
N THR A 205 9.88 12.15 9.40
CA THR A 205 8.75 13.02 9.07
C THR A 205 7.69 13.03 10.18
N ILE A 206 7.31 11.88 10.70
CA ILE A 206 6.36 11.79 11.82
C ILE A 206 6.92 12.47 13.06
N CYS A 207 8.21 12.30 13.37
CA CYS A 207 8.86 13.02 14.45
C CYS A 207 8.78 14.55 14.24
N ALA A 208 9.04 15.03 13.02
CA ALA A 208 8.96 16.45 12.69
C ALA A 208 7.52 17.00 12.79
N ILE A 209 6.52 16.24 12.35
CA ILE A 209 5.09 16.62 12.44
C ILE A 209 4.64 16.73 13.90
N THR A 210 5.05 15.78 14.75
CA THR A 210 4.61 15.69 16.14
C THR A 210 5.48 16.49 17.11
N GLY A 211 6.61 17.05 16.66
CA GLY A 211 7.61 17.69 17.52
C GLY A 211 8.36 16.70 18.42
N SER A 212 8.26 15.39 18.14
CA SER A 212 8.92 14.35 18.91
C SER A 212 10.42 14.33 18.63
N LYS A 213 11.22 14.18 19.69
CA LYS A 213 12.67 14.03 19.53
C LYS A 213 13.02 12.62 19.10
N ILE A 214 13.90 12.53 18.13
CA ILE A 214 14.53 11.24 17.78
C ILE A 214 15.48 10.86 18.94
N PRO A 215 15.39 9.62 19.48
CA PRO A 215 16.27 9.21 20.57
C PRO A 215 17.74 9.33 20.20
N GLU A 216 18.55 9.78 21.14
CA GLU A 216 19.99 9.90 20.94
C GLU A 216 20.63 8.55 20.60
N GLY A 217 21.60 8.55 19.69
CA GLY A 217 22.25 7.35 19.21
C GLY A 217 21.47 6.57 18.14
N THR A 218 20.25 6.98 17.79
CA THR A 218 19.48 6.35 16.71
C THR A 218 20.07 6.73 15.35
N ILE A 219 20.44 5.72 14.55
CA ILE A 219 20.91 5.94 13.18
C ILE A 219 19.70 6.14 12.27
N ILE A 220 19.50 7.36 11.79
CA ILE A 220 18.47 7.72 10.81
C ILE A 220 19.12 7.87 9.44
N ARG A 221 18.65 7.10 8.46
CA ARG A 221 19.07 7.20 7.07
C ARG A 221 18.08 7.96 6.20
N GLY A 222 16.82 8.07 6.64
CA GLY A 222 15.79 8.83 5.98
C GLY A 222 15.87 10.32 6.28
N ARG A 223 15.22 11.11 5.44
CA ARG A 223 15.09 12.56 5.55
C ARG A 223 13.63 12.92 5.70
N SER A 224 13.29 13.83 6.62
CA SER A 224 11.91 14.31 6.74
C SER A 224 11.44 14.98 5.45
N PHE A 225 10.34 14.49 4.89
CA PHE A 225 9.69 15.12 3.73
C PHE A 225 8.65 16.18 4.12
N LEU A 226 8.57 16.55 5.41
CA LEU A 226 7.69 17.63 5.84
C LEU A 226 7.87 18.95 5.06
N PRO A 227 9.10 19.38 4.72
CA PRO A 227 9.29 20.62 3.95
C PRO A 227 8.61 20.60 2.58
N ILE A 228 8.63 19.48 1.85
CA ILE A 228 8.04 19.39 0.50
C ILE A 228 6.51 19.29 0.50
N LEU A 229 5.88 19.13 1.66
CA LEU A 229 4.43 19.19 1.78
C LEU A 229 3.90 20.62 1.64
N ASP A 230 4.74 21.64 1.88
CA ASP A 230 4.42 23.04 1.62
C ASP A 230 4.77 23.41 0.17
N GLN A 231 3.80 23.30 -0.72
CA GLN A 231 3.99 23.56 -2.15
C GLN A 231 4.16 25.04 -2.50
N SER A 232 4.09 25.95 -1.54
CA SER A 232 4.43 27.36 -1.75
C SER A 232 5.93 27.63 -1.58
N ALA A 233 6.67 26.71 -0.98
CA ALA A 233 8.11 26.82 -0.78
C ALA A 233 8.90 26.40 -2.04
N ASP A 234 10.13 26.87 -2.16
CA ASP A 234 11.07 26.38 -3.16
C ASP A 234 11.68 25.04 -2.70
N HIS A 235 11.55 24.04 -3.53
CA HIS A 235 12.06 22.68 -3.28
C HIS A 235 13.24 22.32 -4.19
N SER A 236 13.84 23.28 -4.89
CA SER A 236 14.97 23.08 -5.81
C SER A 236 16.17 22.36 -5.14
N ASP A 237 16.33 22.56 -3.83
CA ASP A 237 17.37 21.90 -3.02
C ASP A 237 16.96 20.48 -2.55
N TRP A 238 15.76 20.02 -2.88
CA TRP A 238 15.36 18.66 -2.55
C TRP A 238 16.10 17.67 -3.44
N ASN A 239 17.13 17.09 -2.88
CA ASN A 239 17.87 16.00 -3.49
C ASN A 239 17.86 14.82 -2.51
N ASN A 240 17.01 13.85 -2.79
CA ASN A 240 16.82 12.67 -1.95
C ASN A 240 17.01 11.40 -2.80
N PRO A 241 18.26 11.04 -3.14
CA PRO A 241 18.53 9.90 -3.99
C PRO A 241 17.99 8.62 -3.34
N LEU A 242 17.14 7.89 -4.07
CA LEU A 242 16.60 6.63 -3.62
C LEU A 242 17.62 5.51 -3.83
N LEU A 243 18.00 4.84 -2.76
CA LEU A 243 18.74 3.60 -2.84
C LEU A 243 17.77 2.42 -2.79
N ILE A 244 17.71 1.66 -3.89
CA ILE A 244 16.93 0.44 -3.98
C ILE A 244 17.91 -0.72 -4.03
N GLN A 245 17.81 -1.60 -3.05
CA GLN A 245 18.63 -2.79 -2.97
C GLN A 245 17.77 -4.03 -3.14
N HIS A 246 18.14 -4.87 -4.09
CA HIS A 246 17.61 -6.22 -4.24
C HIS A 246 18.67 -7.20 -3.81
N ASP A 247 18.40 -7.96 -2.75
CA ASP A 247 19.29 -9.03 -2.33
C ASP A 247 18.97 -10.29 -3.15
N THR A 248 19.86 -10.61 -4.06
CA THR A 248 19.87 -11.93 -4.69
C THR A 248 20.62 -12.85 -3.76
N HIS A 249 19.90 -13.70 -3.03
CA HIS A 249 20.52 -14.81 -2.35
C HIS A 249 21.24 -15.67 -3.39
N LEU A 250 22.53 -15.46 -3.51
CA LEU A 250 23.44 -16.36 -4.18
C LEU A 250 23.63 -17.56 -3.25
N THR A 251 22.83 -18.57 -3.42
CA THR A 251 23.07 -19.90 -2.86
C THR A 251 23.83 -20.75 -3.86
#